data_f490266fca5b06e4f08a40b64cfdf9f2
#
_entry.id   f490266fca5b06e4f08a40b64cfdf9f2
#
_cell.length_a   1.000
_cell.length_b   1.000
_cell.length_c   1.000
_cell.angle_alpha   90.00
_cell.angle_beta   90.00
_cell.angle_gamma   90.00
#
_symmetry.space_group_name_H-M   'P 1'
#
loop_
_entity.id
_entity.type
_entity.pdbx_description
1 polymer ?
#
loop_
_entity_poly.entity_id
_entity_poly.type
_entity_poly.pdbx_seq_one_letter_code
_entity_poly.pdbx_strand_id
1 'polypeptide(L)'
;MLKKTITYKDYNDEERTEDFYFNLSKAEVTEMELSTEGGLGAKIERITKAKDVPAIIAFFKELILKAYGQKSPDGKRFIKSKELSEEFSQTEAYSNLFMELATNADAASAFVNGIIPTDTKPAVNTSLEVVD
;
A
#
# COMPACT_ATOMS: atom_id res chain seq x y z
N MET A 1 6.52 -1.89 -8.85
CA MET A 1 5.37 -2.71 -8.45
C MET A 1 5.82 -3.76 -7.44
N LEU A 2 5.02 -3.96 -6.42
CA LEU A 2 5.31 -4.90 -5.36
C LEU A 2 4.49 -6.18 -5.51
N LYS A 3 5.15 -7.32 -5.45
CA LYS A 3 4.47 -8.61 -5.40
C LYS A 3 4.58 -9.16 -3.99
N LYS A 4 3.44 -9.52 -3.41
CA LYS A 4 3.40 -10.17 -2.10
C LYS A 4 2.84 -11.57 -2.27
N THR A 5 3.62 -12.56 -1.87
CA THR A 5 3.16 -13.94 -1.85
C THR A 5 2.58 -14.17 -0.45
N ILE A 6 1.30 -14.48 -0.38
CA ILE A 6 0.59 -14.61 0.88
C ILE A 6 0.05 -16.02 1.03
N THR A 7 0.36 -16.66 2.14
CA THR A 7 -0.21 -17.96 2.50
C THR A 7 -1.32 -17.71 3.51
N TYR A 8 -2.50 -18.24 3.22
CA TYR A 8 -3.66 -18.01 4.08
C TYR A 8 -4.62 -19.20 3.97
N LYS A 9 -5.50 -19.32 4.93
CA LYS A 9 -6.55 -20.34 4.90
C LYS A 9 -7.83 -19.68 4.42
N ASP A 10 -8.41 -20.22 3.35
CA ASP A 10 -9.63 -19.64 2.80
C ASP A 10 -10.85 -20.04 3.62
N TYR A 11 -12.03 -19.57 3.22
CA TYR A 11 -13.24 -19.84 4.00
C TYR A 11 -13.79 -21.26 3.81
N ASN A 12 -13.12 -22.07 3.00
CA ASN A 12 -13.37 -23.52 2.93
C ASN A 12 -12.34 -24.29 3.73
N ASP A 13 -11.56 -23.59 4.57
CA ASP A 13 -10.51 -24.14 5.41
C ASP A 13 -9.38 -24.79 4.62
N GLU A 14 -9.19 -24.36 3.38
CA GLU A 14 -8.09 -24.84 2.54
C GLU A 14 -6.96 -23.84 2.54
N GLU A 15 -5.75 -24.36 2.67
CA GLU A 15 -4.57 -23.50 2.64
C GLU A 15 -4.27 -23.09 1.19
N ARG A 16 -4.02 -21.79 0.99
CA ARG A 16 -3.67 -21.24 -0.31
C ARG A 16 -2.41 -20.41 -0.20
N THR A 17 -1.61 -20.44 -1.25
CA THR A 17 -0.45 -19.57 -1.39
C THR A 17 -0.59 -18.88 -2.73
N GLU A 18 -0.80 -17.57 -2.71
CA GLU A 18 -1.09 -16.82 -3.93
C GLU A 18 -0.28 -15.53 -3.95
N ASP A 19 -0.05 -15.05 -5.18
CA ASP A 19 0.66 -13.80 -5.38
C ASP A 19 -0.34 -12.68 -5.57
N PHE A 20 -0.13 -11.58 -4.84
CA PHE A 20 -0.94 -10.38 -4.94
C PHE A 20 -0.03 -9.23 -5.34
N TYR A 21 -0.56 -8.32 -6.15
CA TYR A 21 0.22 -7.22 -6.69
C TYR A 21 -0.29 -5.89 -6.20
N PHE A 22 0.64 -5.00 -5.88
CA PHE A 22 0.34 -3.68 -5.34
C PHE A 22 1.22 -2.66 -6.03
N ASN A 23 0.62 -1.55 -6.45
CA ASN A 23 1.36 -0.50 -7.12
C ASN A 23 0.63 0.82 -7.04
N LEU A 24 1.38 1.90 -6.85
CA LEU A 24 0.86 3.24 -7.04
C LEU A 24 1.65 3.85 -8.17
N SER A 25 0.96 4.32 -9.20
CA SER A 25 1.61 4.99 -10.31
C SER A 25 2.09 6.36 -9.86
N LYS A 26 2.98 6.95 -10.64
CA LYS A 26 3.46 8.31 -10.35
C LYS A 26 2.29 9.29 -10.29
N ALA A 27 1.32 9.13 -11.19
CA ALA A 27 0.13 9.98 -11.20
C ALA A 27 -0.67 9.82 -9.90
N GLU A 28 -0.86 8.57 -9.45
CA GLU A 28 -1.59 8.33 -8.22
C GLU A 28 -0.90 8.92 -7.01
N VAL A 29 0.41 8.76 -6.92
CA VAL A 29 1.18 9.32 -5.80
C VAL A 29 1.08 10.83 -5.81
N THR A 30 1.20 11.44 -6.99
CA THR A 30 1.10 12.89 -7.12
C THR A 30 -0.26 13.39 -6.67
N GLU A 31 -1.33 12.71 -7.08
CA GLU A 31 -2.68 13.09 -6.66
C GLU A 31 -2.85 12.99 -5.14
N MET A 32 -2.33 11.92 -4.55
CA MET A 32 -2.40 11.74 -3.10
C MET A 32 -1.63 12.84 -2.38
N GLU A 33 -0.45 13.17 -2.90
CA GLU A 33 0.39 14.21 -2.31
C GLU A 33 -0.32 15.56 -2.33
N LEU A 34 -0.92 15.89 -3.46
CA LEU A 34 -1.61 17.18 -3.62
C LEU A 34 -2.91 17.26 -2.82
N SER A 35 -3.57 16.12 -2.61
CA SER A 35 -4.85 16.10 -1.89
C SER A 35 -4.68 15.96 -0.38
N THR A 36 -3.45 15.83 0.10
CA THR A 36 -3.15 15.68 1.52
C THR A 36 -2.50 16.95 2.02
N GLU A 37 -3.09 17.58 3.03
CA GLU A 37 -2.55 18.80 3.58
C GLU A 37 -1.11 18.59 4.08
N GLY A 38 -0.18 19.37 3.55
CA GLY A 38 1.22 19.25 3.89
C GLY A 38 1.93 18.07 3.24
N GLY A 39 1.20 17.26 2.44
CA GLY A 39 1.78 16.11 1.76
C GLY A 39 1.71 14.84 2.59
N LEU A 40 1.98 13.72 1.93
CA LEU A 40 1.90 12.41 2.58
C LEU A 40 2.91 12.23 3.72
N GLY A 41 4.12 12.71 3.50
CA GLY A 41 5.17 12.60 4.53
C GLY A 41 4.77 13.29 5.82
N ALA A 42 4.21 14.51 5.69
CA ALA A 42 3.76 15.27 6.84
C ALA A 42 2.61 14.57 7.55
N LYS A 43 1.70 13.96 6.79
CA LYS A 43 0.59 13.23 7.37
C LYS A 43 1.08 12.03 8.17
N ILE A 44 1.98 11.24 7.59
CA ILE A 44 2.54 10.07 8.25
C ILE A 44 3.25 10.47 9.55
N GLU A 45 4.06 11.52 9.48
CA GLU A 45 4.77 12.00 10.66
C GLU A 45 3.79 12.46 11.74
N ARG A 46 2.76 13.18 11.33
CA ARG A 46 1.77 13.71 12.27
C ARG A 46 1.03 12.60 13.04
N ILE A 47 0.52 11.59 12.30
CA ILE A 47 -0.21 10.50 12.95
C ILE A 47 0.70 9.60 13.76
N THR A 48 1.96 9.45 13.33
CA THR A 48 2.93 8.64 14.05
C THR A 48 3.34 9.31 15.37
N LYS A 49 3.63 10.60 15.32
CA LYS A 49 4.00 11.35 16.53
C LYS A 49 2.86 11.42 17.53
N ALA A 50 1.64 11.58 17.03
CA ALA A 50 0.47 11.63 17.88
C ALA A 50 0.12 10.27 18.45
N LYS A 51 0.74 9.21 17.95
CA LYS A 51 0.42 7.83 18.33
C LYS A 51 -1.07 7.56 18.16
N ASP A 52 -1.62 8.12 17.09
CA ASP A 52 -3.05 8.01 16.77
C ASP A 52 -3.29 6.68 16.09
N VAL A 53 -3.48 5.64 16.88
CA VAL A 53 -3.62 4.28 16.36
C VAL A 53 -4.78 4.15 15.38
N PRO A 54 -5.99 4.66 15.66
CA PRO A 54 -7.06 4.60 14.68
C PRO A 54 -6.70 5.26 13.34
N ALA A 55 -5.99 6.38 13.37
CA ALA A 55 -5.59 7.06 12.14
C ALA A 55 -4.54 6.26 11.37
N ILE A 56 -3.62 5.62 12.07
CA ILE A 56 -2.59 4.77 11.46
C ILE A 56 -3.26 3.59 10.76
N ILE A 57 -4.20 2.95 11.44
CA ILE A 57 -4.94 1.81 10.88
C ILE A 57 -5.73 2.23 9.65
N ALA A 58 -6.44 3.36 9.73
CA ALA A 58 -7.22 3.86 8.60
C ALA A 58 -6.32 4.18 7.41
N PHE A 59 -5.16 4.75 7.68
CA PHE A 59 -4.20 5.10 6.63
C PHE A 59 -3.70 3.85 5.90
N PHE A 60 -3.32 2.82 6.64
CA PHE A 60 -2.81 1.59 6.00
C PHE A 60 -3.90 0.85 5.26
N LYS A 61 -5.11 0.82 5.79
CA LYS A 61 -6.23 0.21 5.07
C LYS A 61 -6.44 0.89 3.74
N GLU A 62 -6.50 2.21 3.75
CA GLU A 62 -6.71 2.98 2.53
C GLU A 62 -5.57 2.73 1.54
N LEU A 63 -4.34 2.73 2.03
CA LEU A 63 -3.17 2.56 1.20
C LEU A 63 -3.13 1.19 0.53
N ILE A 64 -3.37 0.13 1.29
CA ILE A 64 -3.38 -1.24 0.78
C ILE A 64 -4.43 -1.37 -0.32
N LEU A 65 -5.64 -0.91 -0.05
CA LEU A 65 -6.74 -1.08 -1.00
C LEU A 65 -6.57 -0.20 -2.24
N LYS A 66 -5.95 0.96 -2.08
CA LYS A 66 -5.67 1.84 -3.22
C LYS A 66 -4.57 1.27 -4.10
N ALA A 67 -3.60 0.58 -3.51
CA ALA A 67 -2.48 0.02 -4.25
C ALA A 67 -2.80 -1.31 -4.92
N TYR A 68 -3.80 -2.03 -4.42
CA TYR A 68 -4.13 -3.36 -4.94
C TYR A 68 -4.66 -3.30 -6.37
N GLY A 69 -4.24 -4.26 -7.18
CA GLY A 69 -4.74 -4.38 -8.53
C GLY A 69 -4.29 -5.69 -9.17
N GLN A 70 -4.61 -5.83 -10.44
CA GLN A 70 -4.26 -7.02 -11.21
C GLN A 70 -3.66 -6.61 -12.54
N LYS A 71 -2.61 -7.30 -12.96
CA LYS A 71 -2.01 -7.04 -14.26
C LYS A 71 -2.95 -7.50 -15.36
N SER A 72 -3.09 -6.70 -16.41
CA SER A 72 -3.82 -7.16 -17.60
C SER A 72 -3.01 -8.28 -18.25
N PRO A 73 -3.69 -9.18 -19.03
CA PRO A 73 -2.97 -10.29 -19.67
C PRO A 73 -1.82 -9.85 -20.57
N ASP A 74 -1.95 -8.70 -21.22
CA ASP A 74 -0.90 -8.15 -22.07
C ASP A 74 0.13 -7.33 -21.31
N GLY A 75 -0.07 -7.14 -20.00
CA GLY A 75 0.87 -6.41 -19.17
C GLY A 75 0.84 -4.90 -19.34
N LYS A 76 -0.05 -4.37 -20.18
CA LYS A 76 -0.06 -2.94 -20.45
C LYS A 76 -0.79 -2.11 -19.40
N ARG A 77 -1.69 -2.75 -18.64
CA ARG A 77 -2.46 -2.04 -17.63
C ARG A 77 -2.34 -2.73 -16.28
N PHE A 78 -2.35 -1.93 -15.24
CA PHE A 78 -2.53 -2.45 -13.89
C PHE A 78 -3.96 -2.12 -13.54
N ILE A 79 -4.81 -3.15 -13.57
CA ILE A 79 -6.25 -2.97 -13.45
C ILE A 79 -6.64 -2.74 -12.00
N LYS A 80 -7.30 -1.63 -11.76
CA LYS A 80 -7.82 -1.28 -10.44
C LYS A 80 -9.29 -0.93 -10.58
N SER A 81 -10.07 -1.34 -9.60
CA SER A 81 -11.49 -0.97 -9.54
C SER A 81 -11.94 -1.07 -8.10
N LYS A 82 -13.05 -0.40 -7.81
CA LYS A 82 -13.66 -0.49 -6.50
C LYS A 82 -14.04 -1.93 -6.20
N GLU A 83 -14.55 -2.65 -7.22
CA GLU A 83 -14.95 -4.04 -7.04
C GLU A 83 -13.79 -4.93 -6.67
N LEU A 84 -12.66 -4.79 -7.37
CA LEU A 84 -11.46 -5.58 -7.07
C LEU A 84 -10.97 -5.30 -5.65
N SER A 85 -10.95 -4.05 -5.24
CA SER A 85 -10.52 -3.69 -3.90
C SER A 85 -11.46 -4.26 -2.84
N GLU A 86 -12.76 -4.18 -3.08
CA GLU A 86 -13.74 -4.73 -2.14
C GLU A 86 -13.62 -6.24 -2.02
N GLU A 87 -13.47 -6.93 -3.16
CA GLU A 87 -13.29 -8.38 -3.14
C GLU A 87 -12.05 -8.78 -2.36
N PHE A 88 -10.95 -8.09 -2.61
CA PHE A 88 -9.71 -8.37 -1.89
C PHE A 88 -9.88 -8.14 -0.39
N SER A 89 -10.55 -7.06 -0.01
CA SER A 89 -10.75 -6.72 1.40
C SER A 89 -11.57 -7.77 2.15
N GLN A 90 -12.27 -8.62 1.42
CA GLN A 90 -13.12 -9.65 2.01
C GLN A 90 -12.40 -11.00 2.16
N THR A 91 -11.11 -11.04 1.84
CA THR A 91 -10.33 -12.28 1.92
C THR A 91 -9.50 -12.34 3.19
N GLU A 92 -9.17 -13.56 3.61
CA GLU A 92 -8.22 -13.74 4.71
C GLU A 92 -6.82 -13.31 4.31
N ALA A 93 -6.51 -13.33 3.01
CA ALA A 93 -5.23 -12.82 2.52
C ALA A 93 -5.05 -11.35 2.89
N TYR A 94 -6.11 -10.55 2.70
CA TYR A 94 -6.08 -9.14 3.09
C TYR A 94 -5.87 -9.00 4.60
N SER A 95 -6.60 -9.79 5.38
CA SER A 95 -6.50 -9.73 6.83
C SER A 95 -5.08 -10.04 7.30
N ASN A 96 -4.46 -11.09 6.73
CA ASN A 96 -3.10 -11.46 7.09
C ASN A 96 -2.11 -10.36 6.73
N LEU A 97 -2.26 -9.77 5.56
CA LEU A 97 -1.38 -8.68 5.14
C LEU A 97 -1.56 -7.46 6.04
N PHE A 98 -2.82 -7.10 6.31
CA PHE A 98 -3.11 -5.95 7.15
C PHE A 98 -2.47 -6.11 8.53
N MET A 99 -2.63 -7.28 9.13
CA MET A 99 -2.06 -7.52 10.46
C MET A 99 -0.53 -7.51 10.43
N GLU A 100 0.07 -8.03 9.38
CA GLU A 100 1.53 -7.96 9.25
C GLU A 100 2.00 -6.51 9.25
N LEU A 101 1.35 -5.66 8.46
CA LEU A 101 1.76 -4.28 8.34
C LEU A 101 1.44 -3.48 9.61
N ALA A 102 0.33 -3.81 10.27
CA ALA A 102 -0.07 -3.10 11.48
C ALA A 102 0.82 -3.42 12.68
N THR A 103 1.45 -4.59 12.68
CA THR A 103 2.23 -5.06 13.83
C THR A 103 3.74 -5.11 13.61
N ASN A 104 4.20 -4.80 12.40
CA ASN A 104 5.62 -4.89 12.06
C ASN A 104 6.05 -3.64 11.29
N ALA A 105 6.76 -2.75 11.96
CA ALA A 105 7.16 -1.47 11.37
C ALA A 105 8.07 -1.66 10.14
N ASP A 106 8.96 -2.66 10.18
CA ASP A 106 9.85 -2.91 9.05
C ASP A 106 9.07 -3.40 7.83
N ALA A 107 8.07 -4.27 8.07
CA ALA A 107 7.21 -4.74 6.98
C ALA A 107 6.41 -3.58 6.40
N ALA A 108 5.89 -2.71 7.25
CA ALA A 108 5.13 -1.53 6.81
C ALA A 108 6.00 -0.62 5.93
N SER A 109 7.23 -0.34 6.37
CA SER A 109 8.15 0.47 5.58
C SER A 109 8.49 -0.17 4.24
N ALA A 110 8.74 -1.47 4.24
CA ALA A 110 9.05 -2.19 3.01
C ALA A 110 7.88 -2.16 2.04
N PHE A 111 6.66 -2.29 2.56
CA PHE A 111 5.46 -2.24 1.73
C PHE A 111 5.32 -0.87 1.06
N VAL A 112 5.40 0.19 1.85
CA VAL A 112 5.27 1.55 1.33
C VAL A 112 6.33 1.82 0.27
N ASN A 113 7.58 1.46 0.55
CA ASN A 113 8.65 1.67 -0.41
C ASN A 113 8.47 0.83 -1.67
N GLY A 114 7.87 -0.35 -1.54
CA GLY A 114 7.66 -1.24 -2.68
C GLY A 114 6.56 -0.79 -3.63
N ILE A 115 5.54 -0.09 -3.12
CA ILE A 115 4.42 0.34 -3.96
C ILE A 115 4.63 1.70 -4.60
N ILE A 116 5.55 2.51 -4.07
CA ILE A 116 5.82 3.86 -4.57
C ILE A 116 6.88 3.79 -5.67
N PRO A 117 6.67 4.51 -6.80
CA PRO A 117 7.68 4.54 -7.86
C PRO A 117 9.01 5.07 -7.33
N THR A 118 10.10 4.51 -7.82
CA THR A 118 11.44 4.86 -7.33
C THR A 118 11.77 6.34 -7.49
N ASP A 119 11.30 6.92 -8.58
CA ASP A 119 11.62 8.33 -8.89
C ASP A 119 10.70 9.32 -8.18
N THR A 120 9.71 8.82 -7.43
CA THR A 120 8.81 9.69 -6.66
C THR A 120 8.89 9.40 -5.17
N LYS A 121 9.82 8.56 -4.76
CA LYS A 121 10.00 8.30 -3.33
C LYS A 121 10.32 9.62 -2.65
N PRO A 122 9.64 9.91 -1.59
CA PRO A 122 9.94 11.10 -0.83
C PRO A 122 11.39 10.98 -0.49
N ALA A 123 12.03 11.94 -0.90
CA ALA A 123 13.33 11.96 -0.48
C ALA A 123 13.28 12.15 0.95
N VAL A 124 12.87 11.48 1.12
CA VAL A 124 12.69 11.63 2.31
C VAL A 124 13.87 12.26 2.71
N ASN A 125 13.69 12.32 1.56
CA ASN A 125 14.37 12.71 1.44
C ASN A 125 15.06 13.38 1.08
N THR A 126 14.86 13.55 0.63
CA THR A 126 15.35 14.09 0.19
C THR A 126 15.78 14.75 -0.18
N SER A 127 15.69 14.93 -0.33
CA SER A 127 16.07 15.43 -0.81
C SER A 127 16.26 15.90 -1.25
N LEU A 128 16.01 15.90 -1.42
CA LEU A 128 16.22 16.10 -1.88
C LEU A 128 16.63 16.39 -2.24
N GLU A 129 16.74 16.33 -2.28
CA GLU A 129 17.19 16.40 -2.73
C GLU A 129 17.49 16.56 -3.37
N VAL A 130 17.36 16.80 -3.58
CA VAL A 130 17.68 16.88 -4.20
C VAL A 130 18.02 17.25 -4.63
N VAL A 131 17.97 17.57 -4.72
CA VAL A 131 18.42 17.84 -5.04
C VAL A 131 18.91 18.06 -5.16
N ASP A 132 19.07 18.36 -5.25
CA ASP A 132 19.63 18.45 -5.32
C ASP A 132 19.97 18.47 -5.42
#